data_297d3c719158b93a85a69dbfdd5580bd
#
_entry.id   297d3c719158b93a85a69dbfdd5580bd
#
_cell.length_a   1.000
_cell.length_b   1.000
_cell.length_c   1.000
_cell.angle_alpha   90.00
_cell.angle_beta   90.00
_cell.angle_gamma   90.00
#
_symmetry.space_group_name_H-M   'P 1'
#
loop_
_entity.id
_entity.type
_entity.pdbx_description
1 polymer ?
#
loop_
_entity_poly.entity_id
_entity_poly.type
_entity_poly.pdbx_seq_one_letter_code
_entity_poly.pdbx_strand_id
1 'polypeptide(L)'
;MKAEKTSFYSEEELSELGLKSYGVNVKISRYARIYSPHSICIGDNVRIDDFCILSGKITLGSNIHISAYVALYGTNGIVLKDYSGISPKSVVYSAMDDFSGDYLVGPIHPDDTTNVTGGPVVIEKYVQVGSNTVVFPNLTIGEGSVIGACSLVRHSVGEWGIYYGVSIEFKKVRNKNLLKYVGIEETKK
;
A
#
# COMPACT_ATOMS: atom_id res chain seq x y z
N MET A 1 39.57 9.42 3.68
CA MET A 1 38.22 10.02 3.70
C MET A 1 37.26 8.99 4.27
N LYS A 2 36.61 9.27 5.39
CA LYS A 2 35.48 8.37 5.82
C LYS A 2 34.36 8.58 4.82
N ALA A 3 33.93 7.50 4.15
CA ALA A 3 32.72 7.56 3.30
C ALA A 3 31.59 8.14 4.13
N GLU A 4 30.92 9.17 3.65
CA GLU A 4 29.68 9.66 4.26
C GLU A 4 28.70 8.48 4.33
N LYS A 5 28.28 8.13 5.55
CA LYS A 5 27.25 7.10 5.72
C LYS A 5 25.94 7.64 5.16
N THR A 6 25.58 7.22 3.98
CA THR A 6 24.25 7.51 3.44
C THR A 6 23.20 6.73 4.22
N SER A 7 21.96 7.22 4.24
CA SER A 7 20.82 6.48 4.80
C SER A 7 20.38 5.29 3.91
N PHE A 8 20.91 5.20 2.69
CA PHE A 8 20.56 4.15 1.74
C PHE A 8 21.47 2.91 1.90
N TYR A 9 20.93 1.75 1.62
CA TYR A 9 21.69 0.51 1.48
C TYR A 9 22.74 0.63 0.38
N SER A 10 23.92 0.02 0.58
CA SER A 10 24.89 -0.20 -0.49
C SER A 10 24.39 -1.29 -1.45
N GLU A 11 25.07 -1.45 -2.60
CA GLU A 11 24.73 -2.52 -3.55
C GLU A 11 24.88 -3.93 -2.93
N GLU A 12 25.93 -4.12 -2.11
CA GLU A 12 26.14 -5.39 -1.41
C GLU A 12 24.97 -5.67 -0.44
N GLU A 13 24.64 -4.69 0.38
CA GLU A 13 23.52 -4.82 1.33
C GLU A 13 22.16 -5.01 0.64
N LEU A 14 21.92 -4.38 -0.51
CA LEU A 14 20.71 -4.61 -1.33
C LEU A 14 20.62 -6.05 -1.78
N SER A 15 21.74 -6.67 -2.16
CA SER A 15 21.79 -8.08 -2.59
C SER A 15 21.40 -9.04 -1.47
N GLU A 16 21.63 -8.65 -0.20
CA GLU A 16 21.31 -9.45 0.98
C GLU A 16 19.85 -9.29 1.45
N LEU A 17 19.11 -8.27 0.96
CA LEU A 17 17.71 -8.06 1.34
C LEU A 17 16.78 -9.20 0.89
N GLY A 18 17.20 -10.02 -0.06
CA GLY A 18 16.40 -11.15 -0.57
C GLY A 18 15.22 -10.72 -1.43
N LEU A 19 15.29 -9.55 -2.08
CA LEU A 19 14.29 -9.11 -3.07
C LEU A 19 14.19 -10.13 -4.22
N LYS A 20 12.99 -10.33 -4.74
CA LYS A 20 12.77 -11.22 -5.89
C LYS A 20 13.57 -10.77 -7.11
N SER A 21 13.58 -9.48 -7.38
CA SER A 21 14.45 -8.85 -8.39
C SER A 21 14.55 -7.35 -8.13
N TYR A 22 15.67 -6.76 -8.54
CA TYR A 22 15.82 -5.31 -8.60
C TYR A 22 16.74 -4.92 -9.76
N GLY A 23 16.53 -3.72 -10.29
CA GLY A 23 17.29 -3.16 -11.40
C GLY A 23 18.49 -2.34 -10.96
N VAL A 24 18.95 -1.46 -11.84
CA VAL A 24 20.08 -0.56 -11.59
C VAL A 24 19.63 0.74 -10.93
N ASN A 25 20.54 1.40 -10.18
CA ASN A 25 20.28 2.66 -9.49
C ASN A 25 19.07 2.61 -8.54
N VAL A 26 18.94 1.52 -7.79
CA VAL A 26 17.91 1.35 -6.76
C VAL A 26 18.45 1.89 -5.43
N LYS A 27 17.70 2.78 -4.79
CA LYS A 27 18.03 3.40 -3.50
C LYS A 27 16.94 3.12 -2.49
N ILE A 28 17.22 2.28 -1.51
CA ILE A 28 16.27 1.94 -0.43
C ILE A 28 16.86 2.43 0.88
N SER A 29 16.09 3.22 1.63
CA SER A 29 16.51 3.64 2.96
C SER A 29 16.64 2.47 3.92
N ARG A 30 17.68 2.48 4.77
CA ARG A 30 17.85 1.52 5.87
C ARG A 30 16.74 1.59 6.92
N TYR A 31 16.01 2.69 6.95
CA TYR A 31 14.85 2.89 7.83
C TYR A 31 13.54 2.42 7.22
N ALA A 32 13.52 2.01 5.95
CA ALA A 32 12.36 1.33 5.36
C ALA A 32 12.24 -0.09 5.91
N ARG A 33 11.02 -0.60 6.03
CA ARG A 33 10.72 -1.97 6.43
C ARG A 33 10.16 -2.75 5.25
N ILE A 34 10.83 -3.85 4.93
CA ILE A 34 10.46 -4.73 3.82
C ILE A 34 10.07 -6.08 4.41
N TYR A 35 8.82 -6.46 4.21
CA TYR A 35 8.27 -7.75 4.59
C TYR A 35 8.02 -8.60 3.34
N SER A 36 8.38 -9.88 3.41
CA SER A 36 8.29 -10.81 2.28
C SER A 36 9.07 -10.34 1.04
N PRO A 37 10.35 -9.98 1.17
CA PRO A 37 11.13 -9.39 0.08
C PRO A 37 11.15 -10.26 -1.18
N HIS A 38 11.10 -11.59 -1.04
CA HIS A 38 11.02 -12.54 -2.14
C HIS A 38 9.77 -12.39 -3.04
N SER A 39 8.79 -11.58 -2.63
CA SER A 39 7.59 -11.25 -3.40
C SER A 39 7.65 -9.87 -4.05
N ILE A 40 8.75 -9.14 -3.87
CA ILE A 40 8.90 -7.75 -4.31
C ILE A 40 9.86 -7.68 -5.51
N CYS A 41 9.38 -7.06 -6.60
CA CYS A 41 10.16 -6.74 -7.78
C CYS A 41 10.32 -5.23 -7.90
N ILE A 42 11.52 -4.76 -8.20
CA ILE A 42 11.84 -3.34 -8.35
C ILE A 42 12.58 -3.12 -9.67
N GLY A 43 12.12 -2.18 -10.49
CA GLY A 43 12.78 -1.80 -11.74
C GLY A 43 13.99 -0.89 -11.53
N ASP A 44 14.39 -0.21 -12.59
CA ASP A 44 15.53 0.68 -12.59
C ASP A 44 15.19 2.06 -12.04
N ASN A 45 16.19 2.75 -11.46
CA ASN A 45 16.05 4.13 -11.00
C ASN A 45 14.87 4.33 -10.05
N VAL A 46 14.82 3.51 -9.00
CA VAL A 46 13.78 3.57 -7.98
C VAL A 46 14.37 4.07 -6.66
N ARG A 47 13.67 5.00 -6.02
CA ARG A 47 14.03 5.52 -4.71
C ARG A 47 12.90 5.28 -3.72
N ILE A 48 13.24 4.67 -2.57
CA ILE A 48 12.35 4.40 -1.44
C ILE A 48 12.93 5.08 -0.21
N ASP A 49 12.22 6.08 0.31
CA ASP A 49 12.68 6.92 1.41
C ASP A 49 12.45 6.28 2.79
N ASP A 50 12.77 7.06 3.83
CA ASP A 50 12.74 6.64 5.22
C ASP A 50 11.32 6.28 5.69
N PHE A 51 11.27 5.28 6.57
CA PHE A 51 10.04 4.84 7.25
C PHE A 51 8.93 4.33 6.34
N CYS A 52 9.28 3.98 5.09
CA CYS A 52 8.35 3.27 4.22
C CYS A 52 8.13 1.83 4.71
N ILE A 53 6.94 1.30 4.44
CA ILE A 53 6.59 -0.11 4.67
C ILE A 53 6.20 -0.72 3.33
N LEU A 54 6.90 -1.79 2.94
CA LEU A 54 6.55 -2.61 1.79
C LEU A 54 6.27 -4.02 2.28
N SER A 55 5.06 -4.51 2.09
CA SER A 55 4.64 -5.82 2.58
C SER A 55 3.83 -6.58 1.54
N GLY A 56 4.18 -7.84 1.28
CA GLY A 56 3.47 -8.72 0.35
C GLY A 56 3.94 -8.59 -1.10
N LYS A 57 3.03 -8.81 -2.05
CA LYS A 57 3.32 -8.82 -3.49
C LYS A 57 3.36 -7.39 -4.04
N ILE A 58 4.56 -6.90 -4.35
CA ILE A 58 4.73 -5.53 -4.87
C ILE A 58 5.60 -5.58 -6.12
N THR A 59 5.15 -4.89 -7.16
CA THR A 59 5.94 -4.68 -8.37
C THR A 59 6.07 -3.19 -8.62
N LEU A 60 7.28 -2.69 -8.57
CA LEU A 60 7.63 -1.32 -8.95
C LEU A 60 8.32 -1.35 -10.31
N GLY A 61 7.80 -0.60 -11.26
CA GLY A 61 8.46 -0.34 -12.54
C GLY A 61 9.71 0.55 -12.36
N SER A 62 10.06 1.27 -13.40
CA SER A 62 11.25 2.12 -13.41
C SER A 62 10.89 3.60 -13.23
N ASN A 63 11.88 4.39 -12.75
CA ASN A 63 11.74 5.82 -12.51
C ASN A 63 10.65 6.16 -11.49
N ILE A 64 10.68 5.50 -10.35
CA ILE A 64 9.65 5.62 -9.30
C ILE A 64 10.26 6.22 -8.03
N HIS A 65 9.52 7.12 -7.41
CA HIS A 65 9.81 7.64 -6.08
C HIS A 65 8.70 7.28 -5.10
N ILE A 66 9.07 6.53 -4.07
CA ILE A 66 8.25 6.23 -2.90
C ILE A 66 8.75 7.11 -1.76
N SER A 67 8.02 8.17 -1.47
CA SER A 67 8.43 9.16 -0.47
C SER A 67 8.26 8.64 0.96
N ALA A 68 8.86 9.33 1.91
CA ALA A 68 8.90 8.91 3.31
C ALA A 68 7.51 8.64 3.92
N TYR A 69 7.46 7.63 4.80
CA TYR A 69 6.25 7.19 5.49
C TYR A 69 5.14 6.62 4.59
N VAL A 70 5.45 6.26 3.35
CA VAL A 70 4.49 5.54 2.49
C VAL A 70 4.41 4.09 2.94
N ALA A 71 3.18 3.55 2.99
CA ALA A 71 2.96 2.14 3.27
C ALA A 71 2.24 1.47 2.10
N LEU A 72 2.81 0.36 1.63
CA LEU A 72 2.26 -0.50 0.56
C LEU A 72 1.93 -1.87 1.16
N TYR A 73 0.65 -2.17 1.35
CA TYR A 73 0.16 -3.45 1.86
C TYR A 73 -0.37 -4.31 0.72
N GLY A 74 0.52 -5.09 0.13
CA GLY A 74 0.35 -5.81 -1.12
C GLY A 74 -0.11 -7.26 -1.00
N THR A 75 -0.97 -7.62 -0.05
CA THR A 75 -1.47 -8.99 0.12
C THR A 75 -2.01 -9.58 -1.20
N ASN A 76 -2.86 -8.84 -1.90
CA ASN A 76 -3.44 -9.23 -3.19
C ASN A 76 -2.71 -8.62 -4.41
N GLY A 77 -1.60 -7.93 -4.16
CA GLY A 77 -0.76 -7.34 -5.20
C GLY A 77 -0.93 -5.82 -5.35
N ILE A 78 0.19 -5.14 -5.46
CA ILE A 78 0.28 -3.72 -5.82
C ILE A 78 1.28 -3.58 -6.96
N VAL A 79 0.86 -2.92 -8.02
CA VAL A 79 1.70 -2.62 -9.18
C VAL A 79 1.78 -1.12 -9.38
N LEU A 80 2.99 -0.57 -9.34
CA LEU A 80 3.29 0.78 -9.79
C LEU A 80 4.03 0.68 -11.12
N LYS A 81 3.47 1.29 -12.17
CA LYS A 81 4.12 1.35 -13.48
C LYS A 81 5.08 2.54 -13.58
N ASP A 82 5.88 2.57 -14.64
CA ASP A 82 6.98 3.50 -14.81
C ASP A 82 6.56 4.97 -14.65
N TYR A 83 7.46 5.79 -14.12
CA TYR A 83 7.30 7.23 -13.91
C TYR A 83 6.15 7.60 -12.96
N SER A 84 5.62 6.65 -12.22
CA SER A 84 4.66 6.95 -11.15
C SER A 84 5.37 7.32 -9.85
N GLY A 85 4.64 7.94 -8.93
CA GLY A 85 5.19 8.31 -7.63
C GLY A 85 4.13 8.43 -6.55
N ILE A 86 4.54 8.21 -5.31
CA ILE A 86 3.67 8.33 -4.15
C ILE A 86 4.29 9.29 -3.14
N SER A 87 3.57 10.36 -2.86
CA SER A 87 3.97 11.40 -1.91
C SER A 87 3.86 10.95 -0.46
N PRO A 88 4.54 11.65 0.48
CA PRO A 88 4.68 11.21 1.86
C PRO A 88 3.39 10.89 2.59
N LYS A 89 3.46 9.91 3.51
CA LYS A 89 2.38 9.51 4.41
C LYS A 89 1.14 8.95 3.71
N SER A 90 1.26 8.55 2.46
CA SER A 90 0.17 7.88 1.76
C SER A 90 0.21 6.38 2.02
N VAL A 91 -0.95 5.73 1.92
CA VAL A 91 -1.07 4.29 2.10
C VAL A 91 -1.87 3.67 0.97
N VAL A 92 -1.40 2.49 0.52
CA VAL A 92 -2.08 1.68 -0.51
C VAL A 92 -2.37 0.32 0.07
N TYR A 93 -3.65 -0.06 0.08
CA TYR A 93 -4.11 -1.37 0.50
C TYR A 93 -4.58 -2.19 -0.69
N SER A 94 -4.12 -3.43 -0.81
CA SER A 94 -4.69 -4.42 -1.75
C SER A 94 -5.64 -5.40 -1.05
N ALA A 95 -5.71 -5.35 0.27
CA ALA A 95 -6.64 -6.12 1.09
C ALA A 95 -7.03 -5.32 2.33
N MET A 96 -8.21 -5.55 2.84
CA MET A 96 -8.73 -4.95 4.06
C MET A 96 -9.62 -5.95 4.81
N ASP A 97 -9.68 -5.81 6.12
CA ASP A 97 -10.63 -6.56 6.94
C ASP A 97 -12.08 -6.17 6.62
N ASP A 98 -12.98 -7.11 6.82
CA ASP A 98 -14.40 -6.87 6.75
C ASP A 98 -14.92 -6.17 8.01
N PHE A 99 -15.34 -4.92 7.84
CA PHE A 99 -15.92 -4.11 8.91
C PHE A 99 -17.45 -4.18 9.00
N SER A 100 -18.09 -5.15 8.34
CA SER A 100 -19.55 -5.30 8.37
C SER A 100 -20.10 -5.59 9.76
N GLY A 101 -19.33 -6.30 10.59
CA GLY A 101 -19.70 -6.81 11.90
C GLY A 101 -20.08 -8.29 11.89
N ASP A 102 -19.95 -8.97 10.75
CA ASP A 102 -20.13 -10.42 10.64
C ASP A 102 -18.90 -11.19 11.11
N TYR A 103 -17.72 -10.56 11.10
CA TYR A 103 -16.41 -11.16 11.42
C TYR A 103 -15.64 -10.32 12.43
N LEU A 104 -14.67 -10.96 13.09
CA LEU A 104 -13.66 -10.27 13.88
C LEU A 104 -12.66 -9.56 12.95
N VAL A 105 -11.96 -8.55 13.48
CA VAL A 105 -11.04 -7.71 12.72
C VAL A 105 -9.64 -7.83 13.29
N GLY A 106 -8.67 -8.03 12.40
CA GLY A 106 -7.24 -8.04 12.71
C GLY A 106 -6.60 -9.42 12.74
N PRO A 107 -5.30 -9.50 12.55
CA PRO A 107 -4.53 -10.74 12.34
C PRO A 107 -4.27 -11.53 13.64
N ILE A 108 -4.83 -11.11 14.76
CA ILE A 108 -4.68 -11.77 16.06
C ILE A 108 -5.76 -12.82 16.32
N HIS A 109 -6.71 -12.93 15.43
CA HIS A 109 -7.84 -13.86 15.53
C HIS A 109 -7.66 -15.05 14.59
N PRO A 110 -8.26 -16.21 14.89
CA PRO A 110 -8.25 -17.36 13.99
C PRO A 110 -8.83 -17.02 12.61
N ASP A 111 -8.26 -17.60 11.55
CA ASP A 111 -8.63 -17.30 10.16
C ASP A 111 -10.11 -17.57 9.85
N ASP A 112 -10.70 -18.58 10.49
CA ASP A 112 -12.11 -18.94 10.33
C ASP A 112 -13.09 -17.95 10.99
N THR A 113 -12.58 -17.04 11.80
CA THR A 113 -13.37 -15.97 12.46
C THR A 113 -13.16 -14.60 11.85
N THR A 114 -12.28 -14.46 10.89
CA THR A 114 -11.97 -13.23 10.19
C THR A 114 -12.38 -13.29 8.72
N ASN A 115 -12.49 -12.14 8.06
CA ASN A 115 -12.71 -12.07 6.63
C ASN A 115 -11.90 -10.91 6.06
N VAL A 116 -10.90 -11.26 5.26
CA VAL A 116 -10.07 -10.28 4.55
C VAL A 116 -10.50 -10.25 3.09
N THR A 117 -10.95 -9.10 2.64
CA THR A 117 -11.41 -8.89 1.27
C THR A 117 -10.50 -7.94 0.52
N GLY A 118 -10.57 -7.93 -0.81
CA GLY A 118 -9.80 -6.99 -1.61
C GLY A 118 -9.51 -7.49 -3.02
N GLY A 119 -8.48 -6.95 -3.60
CA GLY A 119 -8.00 -7.24 -4.94
C GLY A 119 -6.79 -6.39 -5.28
N PRO A 120 -6.15 -6.62 -6.42
CA PRO A 120 -4.95 -5.91 -6.80
C PRO A 120 -5.20 -4.41 -6.98
N VAL A 121 -4.18 -3.60 -6.70
CA VAL A 121 -4.15 -2.18 -7.02
C VAL A 121 -3.13 -1.94 -8.10
N VAL A 122 -3.56 -1.25 -9.17
CA VAL A 122 -2.68 -0.87 -10.27
C VAL A 122 -2.60 0.65 -10.34
N ILE A 123 -1.41 1.16 -10.22
CA ILE A 123 -1.08 2.57 -10.42
C ILE A 123 -0.35 2.66 -11.75
N GLU A 124 -1.03 3.21 -12.74
CA GLU A 124 -0.56 3.25 -14.14
C GLU A 124 0.63 4.20 -14.33
N LYS A 125 1.20 4.23 -15.53
CA LYS A 125 2.34 5.11 -15.86
C LYS A 125 2.00 6.58 -15.61
N TYR A 126 3.00 7.35 -15.19
CA TYR A 126 2.93 8.79 -14.97
C TYR A 126 1.95 9.25 -13.89
N VAL A 127 1.36 8.34 -13.14
CA VAL A 127 0.46 8.69 -12.04
C VAL A 127 1.23 9.31 -10.87
N GLN A 128 0.68 10.37 -10.30
CA GLN A 128 1.20 10.98 -9.08
C GLN A 128 0.15 10.96 -7.98
N VAL A 129 0.49 10.38 -6.84
CA VAL A 129 -0.38 10.31 -5.67
C VAL A 129 0.10 11.31 -4.63
N GLY A 130 -0.76 12.27 -4.31
CA GLY A 130 -0.50 13.33 -3.32
C GLY A 130 -0.42 12.81 -1.89
N SER A 131 0.20 13.60 -1.02
CA SER A 131 0.47 13.24 0.38
C SER A 131 -0.79 12.94 1.20
N ASN A 132 -0.67 12.07 2.21
CA ASN A 132 -1.75 11.67 3.10
C ASN A 132 -2.97 11.07 2.36
N THR A 133 -2.74 10.45 1.21
CA THR A 133 -3.79 9.79 0.42
C THR A 133 -3.94 8.34 0.86
N VAL A 134 -5.17 7.87 0.91
CA VAL A 134 -5.50 6.46 1.15
C VAL A 134 -6.08 5.86 -0.11
N VAL A 135 -5.46 4.78 -0.60
CA VAL A 135 -5.91 4.03 -1.78
C VAL A 135 -6.47 2.68 -1.33
N PHE A 136 -7.72 2.43 -1.67
CA PHE A 136 -8.45 1.22 -1.33
C PHE A 136 -8.12 0.06 -2.28
N PRO A 137 -8.44 -1.18 -1.89
CA PRO A 137 -8.19 -2.37 -2.70
C PRO A 137 -9.01 -2.42 -4.00
N ASN A 138 -8.55 -3.27 -4.92
CA ASN A 138 -9.28 -3.67 -6.14
C ASN A 138 -9.64 -2.49 -7.05
N LEU A 139 -8.64 -1.66 -7.38
CA LEU A 139 -8.83 -0.52 -8.27
C LEU A 139 -7.61 -0.22 -9.14
N THR A 140 -7.84 0.55 -10.18
CA THR A 140 -6.80 1.08 -11.08
C THR A 140 -6.86 2.60 -11.08
N ILE A 141 -5.71 3.24 -10.89
CA ILE A 141 -5.53 4.67 -11.16
C ILE A 141 -4.98 4.80 -12.57
N GLY A 142 -5.79 5.37 -13.48
CA GLY A 142 -5.50 5.44 -14.91
C GLY A 142 -4.27 6.27 -15.23
N GLU A 143 -3.65 5.99 -16.38
CA GLU A 143 -2.40 6.58 -16.83
C GLU A 143 -2.42 8.11 -16.78
N GLY A 144 -1.32 8.71 -16.34
CA GLY A 144 -1.13 10.16 -16.30
C GLY A 144 -2.01 10.90 -15.30
N SER A 145 -2.79 10.19 -14.48
CA SER A 145 -3.69 10.83 -13.52
C SER A 145 -2.93 11.34 -12.29
N VAL A 146 -3.49 12.35 -11.67
CA VAL A 146 -3.02 12.93 -10.42
C VAL A 146 -4.10 12.79 -9.36
N ILE A 147 -3.71 12.22 -8.23
CA ILE A 147 -4.54 12.22 -7.03
C ILE A 147 -4.02 13.31 -6.11
N GLY A 148 -4.86 14.31 -5.80
CA GLY A 148 -4.50 15.40 -4.88
C GLY A 148 -4.27 14.90 -3.46
N ALA A 149 -3.58 15.71 -2.67
CA ALA A 149 -3.29 15.37 -1.28
C ALA A 149 -4.57 15.20 -0.44
N CYS A 150 -4.47 14.43 0.64
CA CYS A 150 -5.58 14.16 1.58
C CYS A 150 -6.81 13.56 0.91
N SER A 151 -6.62 12.74 -0.12
CA SER A 151 -7.71 12.09 -0.84
C SER A 151 -7.98 10.68 -0.36
N LEU A 152 -9.21 10.21 -0.56
CA LEU A 152 -9.64 8.85 -0.34
C LEU A 152 -10.06 8.21 -1.68
N VAL A 153 -9.20 7.36 -2.25
CA VAL A 153 -9.45 6.69 -3.53
C VAL A 153 -10.14 5.36 -3.27
N ARG A 154 -11.42 5.27 -3.58
CA ARG A 154 -12.26 4.08 -3.34
C ARG A 154 -12.74 3.41 -4.62
N HIS A 155 -12.49 4.01 -5.76
CA HIS A 155 -12.89 3.52 -7.08
C HIS A 155 -11.79 3.78 -8.08
N SER A 156 -11.75 3.00 -9.14
CA SER A 156 -10.88 3.26 -10.27
C SER A 156 -11.17 4.65 -10.87
N VAL A 157 -10.12 5.32 -11.30
CA VAL A 157 -10.22 6.61 -11.97
C VAL A 157 -9.66 6.51 -13.39
N GLY A 158 -10.21 7.32 -14.28
CA GLY A 158 -9.80 7.37 -15.68
C GLY A 158 -8.42 7.97 -15.86
N GLU A 159 -7.94 7.97 -17.11
CA GLU A 159 -6.63 8.47 -17.49
C GLU A 159 -6.59 10.00 -17.53
N TRP A 160 -5.40 10.57 -17.31
CA TRP A 160 -5.06 11.99 -17.46
C TRP A 160 -5.98 12.96 -16.71
N GLY A 161 -6.69 12.47 -15.67
CA GLY A 161 -7.54 13.29 -14.82
C GLY A 161 -6.82 13.79 -13.57
N ILE A 162 -7.32 14.88 -12.99
CA ILE A 162 -6.94 15.34 -11.65
C ILE A 162 -8.13 15.08 -10.72
N TYR A 163 -7.89 14.28 -9.70
CA TYR A 163 -8.90 13.81 -8.75
C TYR A 163 -8.48 14.18 -7.33
N TYR A 164 -9.40 14.69 -6.53
CA TYR A 164 -9.14 15.00 -5.11
C TYR A 164 -10.42 15.00 -4.30
N GLY A 165 -10.28 14.82 -3.00
CA GLY A 165 -11.34 15.00 -2.03
C GLY A 165 -11.48 13.87 -1.03
N VAL A 166 -12.07 14.24 0.10
CA VAL A 166 -12.47 13.34 1.18
C VAL A 166 -13.90 13.69 1.54
N SER A 167 -14.78 12.68 1.60
CA SER A 167 -16.15 12.83 2.09
C SER A 167 -16.44 11.67 3.03
N ILE A 168 -16.81 12.00 4.28
CA ILE A 168 -17.30 11.02 5.25
C ILE A 168 -18.82 11.19 5.32
N GLU A 169 -19.56 10.11 4.99
CA GLU A 169 -21.01 10.09 5.08
C GLU A 169 -21.46 8.82 5.83
N PHE A 170 -22.48 8.98 6.67
CA PHE A 170 -23.15 7.81 7.25
C PHE A 170 -23.78 6.97 6.14
N LYS A 171 -23.46 5.69 6.08
CA LYS A 171 -23.97 4.78 5.05
C LYS A 171 -24.97 3.77 5.59
N LYS A 172 -24.67 3.16 6.74
CA LYS A 172 -25.55 2.16 7.38
C LYS A 172 -25.10 1.87 8.81
N VAL A 173 -25.99 1.28 9.59
CA VAL A 173 -25.65 0.70 10.90
C VAL A 173 -24.74 -0.50 10.70
N ARG A 174 -23.69 -0.62 11.51
CA ARG A 174 -22.80 -1.78 11.51
C ARG A 174 -23.50 -3.00 12.11
N ASN A 175 -23.34 -4.14 11.47
CA ASN A 175 -23.79 -5.42 12.00
C ASN A 175 -22.97 -5.78 13.26
N LYS A 176 -23.61 -6.44 14.22
CA LYS A 176 -22.98 -6.86 15.48
C LYS A 176 -22.64 -8.35 15.55
N ASN A 177 -22.75 -9.08 14.44
CA ASN A 177 -22.53 -10.52 14.39
C ASN A 177 -21.15 -10.95 14.90
N LEU A 178 -20.18 -10.04 14.88
CA LEU A 178 -18.85 -10.27 15.46
C LEU A 178 -18.88 -10.65 16.96
N LEU A 179 -19.93 -10.23 17.70
CA LEU A 179 -20.03 -10.49 19.13
C LEU A 179 -20.14 -12.00 19.46
N LYS A 180 -20.64 -12.82 18.54
CA LYS A 180 -20.67 -14.29 18.66
C LYS A 180 -19.28 -14.90 18.87
N TYR A 181 -18.25 -14.32 18.29
CA TYR A 181 -16.86 -14.82 18.38
C TYR A 181 -16.17 -14.46 19.69
N VAL A 182 -16.67 -13.49 20.43
CA VAL A 182 -16.16 -13.07 21.73
C VAL A 182 -17.04 -13.48 22.90
N GLY A 183 -18.01 -14.39 22.67
CA GLY A 183 -18.88 -14.95 23.71
C GLY A 183 -19.94 -13.98 24.25
N ILE A 184 -20.23 -12.91 23.54
CA ILE A 184 -21.29 -11.97 23.89
C ILE A 184 -22.51 -12.31 23.02
N GLU A 185 -23.51 -12.93 23.61
CA GLU A 185 -24.80 -13.12 22.96
C GLU A 185 -25.59 -11.80 22.98
N GLU A 186 -26.16 -11.40 21.82
CA GLU A 186 -27.13 -10.30 21.80
C GLU A 186 -28.34 -10.71 22.64
N THR A 187 -28.55 -10.07 23.77
CA THR A 187 -29.85 -10.10 24.44
C THR A 187 -30.86 -9.48 23.49
N LYS A 188 -31.63 -10.33 22.81
CA LYS A 188 -32.80 -9.89 22.05
C LYS A 188 -33.74 -9.11 22.99
N LYS A 189 -33.79 -7.80 22.83
CA LYS A 189 -34.89 -6.97 23.34
C LYS A 189 -35.98 -6.83 22.29
#